data_3f7ed23be2699968b6c8b215f200bb43
#
_entry.id   3f7ed23be2699968b6c8b215f200bb43
#
_cell.length_a   1.000
_cell.length_b   1.000
_cell.length_c   1.000
_cell.angle_alpha   90.00
_cell.angle_beta   90.00
_cell.angle_gamma   90.00
#
_symmetry.space_group_name_H-M   'P 1'
#
loop_
_entity.id
_entity.type
_entity.pdbx_description
1 polymer ?
#
loop_
_entity_poly.entity_id
_entity_poly.type
_entity_poly.pdbx_seq_one_letter_code
_entity_poly.pdbx_strand_id
1 'polypeptide(L)'
;YNAAKQLRDICPKLFISDFDRREYQRIINVYAETHEKQTVKDFHHHVKACIKDLFHDGLIDKDPTYRVVIKGAEPTRAKKRKFLQKDELSKLLQSLDTNEIGFGWFVMLVAKTGMRYAEALAITPADFDWTAQTISINKTWDYKYNKGFAKTKTLSSVRTIKIDWQIVGQFKPLIKDLPENEPIFVEKFGDDTYKRQFNSTINNFLAAKCKETGITQISFHALRHTHASVLLAEGVSIHTISARLGHADVGVTQETYAHVLDELQKKDDQKMLSVLMQIA
;
A
#
# COMPACT_ATOMS: atom_id res chain seq x y z
N TYR A 1 16.79 -1.33 -11.55
CA TYR A 1 16.69 -1.29 -13.01
C TYR A 1 16.41 0.12 -13.55
N ASN A 2 15.40 0.84 -13.05
CA ASN A 2 15.12 2.19 -13.54
C ASN A 2 16.21 3.20 -13.16
N ALA A 3 16.71 3.20 -11.92
CA ALA A 3 17.74 4.14 -11.48
C ALA A 3 19.04 4.00 -12.28
N ALA A 4 19.48 2.77 -12.57
CA ALA A 4 20.68 2.53 -13.38
C ALA A 4 20.51 3.00 -14.84
N LYS A 5 19.32 2.80 -15.42
CA LYS A 5 19.01 3.31 -16.78
C LYS A 5 19.05 4.84 -16.79
N GLN A 6 18.39 5.47 -15.84
CA GLN A 6 18.32 6.93 -15.75
C GLN A 6 19.69 7.57 -15.47
N LEU A 7 20.53 6.93 -14.63
CA LEU A 7 21.90 7.37 -14.42
C LEU A 7 22.70 7.31 -15.72
N ARG A 8 22.56 6.24 -16.48
CA ARG A 8 23.21 6.09 -17.79
C ARG A 8 22.72 7.11 -18.82
N ASP A 9 21.44 7.42 -18.82
CA ASP A 9 20.85 8.41 -19.74
C ASP A 9 21.36 9.83 -19.43
N ILE A 10 21.57 10.17 -18.15
CA ILE A 10 22.08 11.49 -17.71
C ILE A 10 23.60 11.62 -17.94
N CYS A 11 24.34 10.54 -17.71
CA CYS A 11 25.81 10.57 -17.75
C CYS A 11 26.38 9.31 -18.41
N PRO A 12 26.19 9.11 -19.75
CA PRO A 12 26.57 7.88 -20.46
C PRO A 12 28.07 7.59 -20.51
N LYS A 13 28.91 8.58 -20.30
CA LYS A 13 30.38 8.50 -20.37
C LYS A 13 31.06 8.80 -19.04
N LEU A 14 30.35 8.69 -17.92
CA LEU A 14 30.92 8.96 -16.61
C LEU A 14 31.80 7.77 -16.19
N PHE A 15 33.07 8.05 -15.88
CA PHE A 15 33.97 7.10 -15.24
C PHE A 15 33.91 7.25 -13.71
N ILE A 16 34.24 6.18 -13.00
CA ILE A 16 34.27 6.19 -11.53
C ILE A 16 35.30 7.21 -11.01
N SER A 17 36.42 7.38 -11.72
CA SER A 17 37.44 8.40 -11.40
C SER A 17 36.92 9.84 -11.35
N ASP A 18 35.90 10.12 -12.17
CA ASP A 18 35.36 11.48 -12.34
C ASP A 18 34.10 11.70 -11.49
N PHE A 19 33.69 10.66 -10.75
CA PHE A 19 32.45 10.66 -9.96
C PHE A 19 32.66 11.27 -8.58
N ASP A 20 32.86 12.59 -8.58
CA ASP A 20 32.99 13.39 -7.37
C ASP A 20 31.62 13.93 -6.88
N ARG A 21 31.64 14.62 -5.74
CA ARG A 21 30.45 15.23 -5.14
C ARG A 21 29.79 16.29 -6.02
N ARG A 22 30.58 17.03 -6.82
CA ARG A 22 30.04 18.07 -7.69
C ARG A 22 29.30 17.44 -8.86
N GLU A 23 29.88 16.42 -9.46
CA GLU A 23 29.27 15.69 -10.56
C GLU A 23 28.02 14.96 -10.08
N TYR A 24 28.04 14.33 -8.91
CA TYR A 24 26.84 13.71 -8.36
C TYR A 24 25.72 14.72 -8.07
N GLN A 25 26.05 15.90 -7.52
CA GLN A 25 25.06 16.97 -7.32
C GLN A 25 24.49 17.46 -8.67
N ARG A 26 25.31 17.55 -9.72
CA ARG A 26 24.86 17.89 -11.08
C ARG A 26 23.84 16.86 -11.59
N ILE A 27 24.13 15.56 -11.45
CA ILE A 27 23.24 14.47 -11.84
C ILE A 27 21.89 14.58 -11.10
N ILE A 28 21.92 14.80 -9.79
CA ILE A 28 20.70 14.99 -8.99
C ILE A 28 19.92 16.22 -9.44
N ASN A 29 20.59 17.32 -9.78
CA ASN A 29 19.93 18.55 -10.25
C ASN A 29 19.25 18.33 -11.62
N VAL A 30 19.94 17.69 -12.57
CA VAL A 30 19.37 17.35 -13.90
C VAL A 30 18.16 16.44 -13.75
N TYR A 31 18.24 15.42 -12.90
CA TYR A 31 17.11 14.54 -12.64
C TYR A 31 15.94 15.28 -11.98
N ALA A 32 16.23 16.25 -11.13
CA ALA A 32 15.25 17.06 -10.41
C ALA A 32 14.46 18.04 -11.30
N GLU A 33 14.95 18.39 -12.49
CA GLU A 33 14.26 19.31 -13.42
C GLU A 33 12.91 18.75 -13.89
N THR A 34 12.80 17.44 -14.04
CA THR A 34 11.62 16.76 -14.60
C THR A 34 10.89 15.84 -13.61
N HIS A 35 11.42 15.68 -12.39
CA HIS A 35 10.88 14.74 -11.41
C HIS A 35 10.54 15.44 -10.08
N GLU A 36 9.43 15.05 -9.47
CA GLU A 36 9.04 15.51 -8.14
C GLU A 36 10.06 15.09 -7.08
N LYS A 37 10.19 15.89 -6.03
CA LYS A 37 11.16 15.70 -4.93
C LYS A 37 11.20 14.29 -4.36
N GLN A 38 10.06 13.60 -4.23
CA GLN A 38 10.04 12.22 -3.72
C GLN A 38 10.69 11.24 -4.71
N THR A 39 10.43 11.38 -6.00
CA THR A 39 11.05 10.56 -7.04
C THR A 39 12.57 10.77 -7.09
N VAL A 40 13.02 12.02 -6.91
CA VAL A 40 14.46 12.35 -6.81
C VAL A 40 15.09 11.73 -5.56
N LYS A 41 14.38 11.73 -4.41
CA LYS A 41 14.83 11.04 -3.20
C LYS A 41 14.99 9.53 -3.42
N ASP A 42 14.02 8.90 -4.07
CA ASP A 42 14.03 7.46 -4.34
C ASP A 42 15.20 7.11 -5.29
N PHE A 43 15.41 7.91 -6.34
CA PHE A 43 16.58 7.79 -7.23
C PHE A 43 17.89 7.91 -6.46
N HIS A 44 18.06 8.99 -5.67
CA HIS A 44 19.22 9.19 -4.82
C HIS A 44 19.46 8.01 -3.89
N HIS A 45 18.42 7.48 -3.25
CA HIS A 45 18.54 6.36 -2.32
C HIS A 45 19.10 5.11 -2.99
N HIS A 46 18.64 4.78 -4.20
CA HIS A 46 19.14 3.64 -4.96
C HIS A 46 20.58 3.82 -5.41
N VAL A 47 20.95 4.99 -5.94
CA VAL A 47 22.32 5.28 -6.35
C VAL A 47 23.25 5.29 -5.16
N LYS A 48 22.85 5.94 -4.05
CA LYS A 48 23.62 6.00 -2.83
C LYS A 48 23.93 4.63 -2.23
N ALA A 49 23.00 3.69 -2.29
CA ALA A 49 23.25 2.33 -1.81
C ALA A 49 24.41 1.67 -2.58
N CYS A 50 24.41 1.72 -3.92
CA CYS A 50 25.50 1.19 -4.73
C CYS A 50 26.84 1.91 -4.47
N ILE A 51 26.81 3.25 -4.32
CA ILE A 51 28.02 4.03 -4.07
C ILE A 51 28.64 3.71 -2.70
N LYS A 52 27.79 3.47 -1.70
CA LYS A 52 28.26 3.05 -0.39
C LYS A 52 28.97 1.70 -0.43
N ASP A 53 28.47 0.74 -1.23
CA ASP A 53 29.13 -0.54 -1.42
C ASP A 53 30.52 -0.34 -2.05
N LEU A 54 30.62 0.48 -3.13
CA LEU A 54 31.92 0.81 -3.75
C LEU A 54 32.89 1.49 -2.78
N PHE A 55 32.40 2.36 -1.89
CA PHE A 55 33.20 3.02 -0.87
C PHE A 55 33.72 2.03 0.19
N HIS A 56 32.85 1.13 0.67
CA HIS A 56 33.22 0.10 1.63
C HIS A 56 34.19 -0.94 1.06
N ASP A 57 34.07 -1.24 -0.23
CA ASP A 57 34.98 -2.14 -0.95
C ASP A 57 36.31 -1.48 -1.33
N GLY A 58 36.51 -0.20 -0.98
CA GLY A 58 37.74 0.55 -1.28
C GLY A 58 37.94 0.88 -2.77
N LEU A 59 36.90 0.79 -3.58
CA LEU A 59 36.94 1.13 -5.01
C LEU A 59 36.84 2.64 -5.28
N ILE A 60 36.41 3.40 -4.29
CA ILE A 60 36.39 4.86 -4.28
C ILE A 60 36.88 5.39 -2.89
N ASP A 61 37.65 6.42 -2.87
CA ASP A 61 38.21 6.99 -1.64
C ASP A 61 37.26 7.88 -0.85
N LYS A 62 36.25 8.42 -1.52
CA LYS A 62 35.28 9.36 -0.94
C LYS A 62 33.85 9.04 -1.39
N ASP A 63 32.90 9.19 -0.48
CA ASP A 63 31.47 9.07 -0.80
C ASP A 63 30.96 10.37 -1.49
N PRO A 64 30.71 10.35 -2.81
CA PRO A 64 30.21 11.51 -3.53
C PRO A 64 28.75 11.87 -3.17
N THR A 65 28.02 10.96 -2.51
CA THR A 65 26.62 11.17 -2.12
C THR A 65 26.47 11.90 -0.77
N TYR A 66 27.59 12.19 -0.10
CA TYR A 66 27.57 12.85 1.21
C TYR A 66 27.06 14.30 1.12
N ARG A 67 26.06 14.64 1.95
CA ARG A 67 25.44 15.98 2.03
C ARG A 67 24.93 16.54 0.69
N VAL A 68 24.40 15.70 -0.17
CA VAL A 68 23.77 16.12 -1.42
C VAL A 68 22.43 16.79 -1.14
N VAL A 69 22.17 17.91 -1.80
CA VAL A 69 20.92 18.66 -1.69
C VAL A 69 19.91 18.11 -2.69
N ILE A 70 18.76 17.65 -2.18
CA ILE A 70 17.69 17.10 -3.02
C ILE A 70 16.60 18.14 -3.18
N LYS A 71 16.43 18.60 -4.42
CA LYS A 71 15.29 19.38 -4.89
C LYS A 71 14.40 18.51 -5.78
N GLY A 72 13.37 19.06 -6.33
CA GLY A 72 12.50 18.42 -7.31
C GLY A 72 11.62 19.45 -7.96
N ALA A 73 11.08 19.12 -9.13
CA ALA A 73 10.09 19.93 -9.81
C ALA A 73 8.82 20.07 -8.94
N GLU A 74 8.13 21.17 -9.08
CA GLU A 74 6.83 21.35 -8.44
C GLU A 74 5.84 20.30 -8.97
N PRO A 75 4.94 19.77 -8.12
CA PRO A 75 3.95 18.81 -8.55
C PRO A 75 3.06 19.40 -9.64
N THR A 76 3.08 18.79 -10.81
CA THR A 76 2.24 19.21 -11.95
C THR A 76 0.76 18.89 -11.77
N ARG A 77 0.43 18.07 -10.77
CA ARG A 77 -0.95 17.66 -10.47
C ARG A 77 -1.27 17.94 -9.01
N ALA A 78 -2.48 18.46 -8.77
CA ALA A 78 -3.01 18.54 -7.40
C ALA A 78 -2.92 17.17 -6.74
N LYS A 79 -2.48 17.13 -5.47
CA LYS A 79 -2.42 15.87 -4.70
C LYS A 79 -3.83 15.27 -4.67
N LYS A 80 -4.01 14.16 -5.38
CA LYS A 80 -5.27 13.40 -5.31
C LYS A 80 -5.48 12.94 -3.87
N ARG A 81 -6.71 13.03 -3.41
CA ARG A 81 -7.12 12.46 -2.13
C ARG A 81 -6.78 10.97 -2.11
N LYS A 82 -6.16 10.52 -1.02
CA LYS A 82 -5.62 9.16 -0.94
C LYS A 82 -6.58 8.17 -0.29
N PHE A 83 -7.79 8.59 0.10
CA PHE A 83 -8.79 7.73 0.77
C PHE A 83 -10.20 8.28 0.55
N LEU A 84 -11.20 7.43 0.72
CA LEU A 84 -12.62 7.79 0.69
C LEU A 84 -13.11 8.13 2.10
N GLN A 85 -14.11 9.02 2.19
CA GLN A 85 -14.88 9.18 3.41
C GLN A 85 -15.85 8.00 3.58
N LYS A 86 -16.43 7.86 4.78
CA LYS A 86 -17.31 6.74 5.13
C LYS A 86 -18.51 6.61 4.20
N ASP A 87 -19.13 7.73 3.82
CA ASP A 87 -20.26 7.78 2.89
C ASP A 87 -19.87 7.38 1.47
N GLU A 88 -18.71 7.87 0.98
CA GLU A 88 -18.17 7.47 -0.32
C GLU A 88 -17.83 5.98 -0.37
N LEU A 89 -17.21 5.45 0.71
CA LEU A 89 -16.95 4.03 0.85
C LEU A 89 -18.23 3.22 0.82
N SER A 90 -19.28 3.64 1.54
CA SER A 90 -20.58 2.98 1.54
C SER A 90 -21.19 2.91 0.14
N LYS A 91 -21.19 4.03 -0.61
CA LYS A 91 -21.66 4.08 -1.99
C LYS A 91 -20.90 3.12 -2.90
N LEU A 92 -19.55 3.10 -2.77
CA LEU A 92 -18.71 2.16 -3.52
C LEU A 92 -19.11 0.72 -3.23
N LEU A 93 -19.16 0.32 -1.95
CA LEU A 93 -19.45 -1.06 -1.56
C LEU A 93 -20.85 -1.52 -1.99
N GLN A 94 -21.85 -0.64 -1.97
CA GLN A 94 -23.21 -0.91 -2.44
C GLN A 94 -23.29 -1.09 -3.97
N SER A 95 -22.38 -0.51 -4.74
CA SER A 95 -22.33 -0.64 -6.20
C SER A 95 -21.63 -1.91 -6.70
N LEU A 96 -21.00 -2.66 -5.79
CA LEU A 96 -20.26 -3.85 -6.17
C LEU A 96 -21.21 -5.04 -6.40
N ASP A 97 -20.97 -5.76 -7.48
CA ASP A 97 -21.58 -7.06 -7.65
C ASP A 97 -20.86 -8.09 -6.76
N THR A 98 -21.61 -8.69 -5.85
CA THR A 98 -21.14 -9.68 -4.88
C THR A 98 -21.91 -11.01 -5.01
N ASN A 99 -22.60 -11.26 -6.13
CA ASN A 99 -23.30 -12.52 -6.37
C ASN A 99 -22.36 -13.66 -6.74
N GLU A 100 -21.19 -13.32 -7.28
CA GLU A 100 -20.16 -14.27 -7.68
C GLU A 100 -18.74 -13.80 -7.26
N ILE A 101 -17.78 -14.73 -7.32
CA ILE A 101 -16.38 -14.43 -7.05
C ILE A 101 -15.80 -13.62 -8.20
N GLY A 102 -15.33 -12.40 -7.92
CA GLY A 102 -14.79 -11.52 -8.93
C GLY A 102 -14.21 -10.24 -8.32
N PHE A 103 -14.06 -9.20 -9.15
CA PHE A 103 -13.51 -7.92 -8.70
C PHE A 103 -14.37 -7.23 -7.65
N GLY A 104 -15.70 -7.45 -7.65
CA GLY A 104 -16.60 -6.94 -6.61
C GLY A 104 -16.17 -7.43 -5.23
N TRP A 105 -16.06 -8.74 -5.04
CA TRP A 105 -15.58 -9.33 -3.79
C TRP A 105 -14.13 -8.98 -3.48
N PHE A 106 -13.26 -8.88 -4.48
CA PHE A 106 -11.87 -8.52 -4.27
C PHE A 106 -11.73 -7.09 -3.69
N VAL A 107 -12.51 -6.14 -4.23
CA VAL A 107 -12.60 -4.76 -3.69
C VAL A 107 -13.25 -4.76 -2.30
N MET A 108 -14.38 -5.45 -2.13
CA MET A 108 -15.08 -5.56 -0.87
C MET A 108 -14.19 -6.10 0.25
N LEU A 109 -13.50 -7.21 -0.02
CA LEU A 109 -12.64 -7.86 0.96
C LEU A 109 -11.50 -6.93 1.40
N VAL A 110 -10.82 -6.26 0.45
CA VAL A 110 -9.72 -5.33 0.79
C VAL A 110 -10.24 -4.09 1.52
N ALA A 111 -11.38 -3.55 1.12
CA ALA A 111 -11.99 -2.41 1.81
C ALA A 111 -12.36 -2.73 3.27
N LYS A 112 -12.82 -3.96 3.54
CA LYS A 112 -13.24 -4.41 4.88
C LYS A 112 -12.10 -4.96 5.75
N THR A 113 -10.97 -5.34 5.16
CA THR A 113 -9.86 -5.97 5.89
C THR A 113 -8.59 -5.13 5.94
N GLY A 114 -8.42 -4.21 5.01
CA GLY A 114 -7.20 -3.41 4.86
C GLY A 114 -5.98 -4.20 4.36
N MET A 115 -6.16 -5.39 3.78
CA MET A 115 -5.08 -6.19 3.23
C MET A 115 -4.33 -5.46 2.10
N ARG A 116 -3.05 -5.81 1.92
CA ARG A 116 -2.29 -5.38 0.73
C ARG A 116 -2.76 -6.15 -0.50
N TYR A 117 -2.60 -5.59 -1.69
CA TYR A 117 -2.97 -6.23 -2.96
C TYR A 117 -2.44 -7.67 -3.08
N ALA A 118 -1.15 -7.86 -2.82
CA ALA A 118 -0.52 -9.18 -2.90
C ALA A 118 -0.97 -10.15 -1.80
N GLU A 119 -1.34 -9.67 -0.62
CA GLU A 119 -1.93 -10.47 0.45
C GLU A 119 -3.33 -10.95 0.05
N ALA A 120 -4.16 -10.04 -0.48
CA ALA A 120 -5.51 -10.36 -0.92
C ALA A 120 -5.56 -11.34 -2.10
N LEU A 121 -4.60 -11.27 -3.04
CA LEU A 121 -4.47 -12.26 -4.11
C LEU A 121 -4.09 -13.65 -3.61
N ALA A 122 -3.37 -13.74 -2.48
CA ALA A 122 -2.91 -15.00 -1.92
C ALA A 122 -3.90 -15.67 -0.97
N ILE A 123 -5.06 -15.06 -0.70
CA ILE A 123 -6.08 -15.64 0.20
C ILE A 123 -6.67 -16.89 -0.41
N THR A 124 -6.75 -17.94 0.41
CA THR A 124 -7.31 -19.26 0.11
C THR A 124 -8.49 -19.56 1.04
N PRO A 125 -9.38 -20.50 0.73
CA PRO A 125 -10.45 -20.91 1.65
C PRO A 125 -9.91 -21.36 3.02
N ALA A 126 -8.77 -22.04 3.09
CA ALA A 126 -8.15 -22.48 4.33
C ALA A 126 -7.68 -21.34 5.26
N ASP A 127 -7.58 -20.11 4.77
CA ASP A 127 -7.21 -18.95 5.60
C ASP A 127 -8.36 -18.44 6.48
N PHE A 128 -9.60 -18.92 6.27
CA PHE A 128 -10.78 -18.47 6.99
C PHE A 128 -11.12 -19.42 8.16
N ASP A 129 -11.20 -18.88 9.36
CA ASP A 129 -11.87 -19.51 10.48
C ASP A 129 -13.28 -18.92 10.64
N TRP A 130 -14.29 -19.64 10.16
CA TRP A 130 -15.67 -19.20 10.16
C TRP A 130 -16.30 -19.20 11.55
N THR A 131 -15.81 -20.05 12.46
CA THR A 131 -16.27 -20.13 13.85
C THR A 131 -15.75 -18.94 14.64
N ALA A 132 -14.44 -18.68 14.54
CA ALA A 132 -13.82 -17.54 15.18
C ALA A 132 -14.10 -16.21 14.44
N GLN A 133 -14.65 -16.26 13.24
CA GLN A 133 -14.85 -15.13 12.33
C GLN A 133 -13.56 -14.36 12.08
N THR A 134 -12.55 -15.07 11.60
CA THR A 134 -11.21 -14.49 11.33
C THR A 134 -10.67 -14.91 9.98
N ILE A 135 -9.72 -14.10 9.48
CA ILE A 135 -8.85 -14.44 8.34
C ILE A 135 -7.41 -14.42 8.83
N SER A 136 -6.66 -15.47 8.48
CA SER A 136 -5.20 -15.53 8.65
C SER A 136 -4.50 -14.97 7.43
N ILE A 137 -3.65 -13.97 7.61
CA ILE A 137 -2.85 -13.35 6.55
C ILE A 137 -1.40 -13.75 6.81
N ASN A 138 -0.90 -14.75 6.09
CA ASN A 138 0.40 -15.38 6.35
C ASN A 138 1.27 -15.53 5.09
N LYS A 139 0.74 -15.17 3.92
CA LYS A 139 1.39 -15.31 2.62
C LYS A 139 1.04 -14.17 1.67
N THR A 140 1.76 -14.06 0.57
CA THR A 140 1.52 -13.09 -0.49
C THR A 140 1.56 -13.79 -1.84
N TRP A 141 1.03 -13.15 -2.88
CA TRP A 141 1.11 -13.60 -4.26
C TRP A 141 2.17 -12.83 -5.04
N ASP A 142 3.12 -13.53 -5.68
CA ASP A 142 4.10 -12.89 -6.56
C ASP A 142 3.48 -12.57 -7.93
N TYR A 143 2.64 -11.56 -7.98
CA TYR A 143 1.98 -11.12 -9.21
C TYR A 143 2.94 -10.46 -10.23
N LYS A 144 4.14 -10.03 -9.81
CA LYS A 144 5.12 -9.39 -10.70
C LYS A 144 5.78 -10.39 -11.63
N TYR A 145 6.25 -11.51 -11.07
CA TYR A 145 6.94 -12.56 -11.79
C TYR A 145 6.06 -13.79 -12.02
N ASN A 146 4.84 -13.79 -11.50
CA ASN A 146 3.85 -14.87 -11.57
C ASN A 146 4.37 -16.21 -11.03
N LYS A 147 5.12 -16.16 -9.92
CA LYS A 147 5.73 -17.35 -9.28
C LYS A 147 4.84 -18.01 -8.23
N GLY A 148 3.58 -17.58 -8.10
CA GLY A 148 2.65 -18.16 -7.13
C GLY A 148 2.80 -17.57 -5.73
N PHE A 149 2.60 -18.42 -4.72
CA PHE A 149 2.69 -18.03 -3.32
C PHE A 149 4.12 -17.64 -2.91
N ALA A 150 4.23 -16.59 -2.13
CA ALA A 150 5.48 -16.11 -1.56
C ALA A 150 5.32 -15.76 -0.08
N LYS A 151 6.42 -15.72 0.66
CA LYS A 151 6.43 -15.27 2.06
C LYS A 151 6.05 -13.79 2.16
N THR A 152 5.47 -13.41 3.28
CA THR A 152 5.24 -11.99 3.61
C THR A 152 6.57 -11.25 3.75
N LYS A 153 6.55 -9.94 3.47
CA LYS A 153 7.77 -9.10 3.50
C LYS A 153 8.41 -8.99 4.88
N THR A 154 7.61 -9.04 5.95
CA THR A 154 8.05 -8.91 7.35
C THR A 154 7.26 -9.87 8.23
N LEU A 155 7.81 -10.25 9.38
CA LEU A 155 7.10 -11.07 10.36
C LEU A 155 5.81 -10.39 10.87
N SER A 156 5.83 -9.07 11.06
CA SER A 156 4.65 -8.30 11.45
C SER A 156 3.50 -8.32 10.43
N SER A 157 3.79 -8.70 9.17
CA SER A 157 2.76 -8.87 8.15
C SER A 157 1.93 -10.14 8.38
N VAL A 158 2.47 -11.14 9.11
CA VAL A 158 1.71 -12.34 9.51
C VAL A 158 0.77 -11.95 10.66
N ARG A 159 -0.52 -12.11 10.44
CA ARG A 159 -1.54 -11.68 11.39
C ARG A 159 -2.88 -12.37 11.16
N THR A 160 -3.69 -12.43 12.20
CA THR A 160 -5.09 -12.87 12.14
C THR A 160 -5.98 -11.68 12.44
N ILE A 161 -6.97 -11.42 11.61
CA ILE A 161 -7.90 -10.29 11.75
C ILE A 161 -9.35 -10.77 11.81
N LYS A 162 -10.18 -10.08 12.59
CA LYS A 162 -11.62 -10.30 12.62
C LYS A 162 -12.27 -9.83 11.31
N ILE A 163 -13.28 -10.60 10.86
CA ILE A 163 -14.13 -10.29 9.72
C ILE A 163 -15.57 -10.08 10.15
N ASP A 164 -16.31 -9.32 9.36
CA ASP A 164 -17.70 -8.99 9.67
C ASP A 164 -18.68 -10.07 9.15
N TRP A 165 -19.95 -9.93 9.59
CA TRP A 165 -21.04 -10.84 9.24
C TRP A 165 -21.31 -10.92 7.74
N GLN A 166 -21.03 -9.86 6.96
CA GLN A 166 -21.26 -9.86 5.51
C GLN A 166 -20.28 -10.80 4.80
N ILE A 167 -19.00 -10.79 5.22
CA ILE A 167 -18.01 -11.75 4.71
C ILE A 167 -18.43 -13.16 5.12
N VAL A 168 -18.81 -13.37 6.38
CA VAL A 168 -19.23 -14.69 6.86
C VAL A 168 -20.50 -15.18 6.16
N GLY A 169 -21.51 -14.33 6.02
CA GLY A 169 -22.82 -14.71 5.47
C GLY A 169 -22.89 -14.79 3.96
N GLN A 170 -22.17 -13.90 3.25
CA GLN A 170 -22.27 -13.79 1.80
C GLN A 170 -21.09 -14.41 1.04
N PHE A 171 -19.87 -14.29 1.57
CA PHE A 171 -18.68 -14.80 0.88
C PHE A 171 -18.41 -16.28 1.16
N LYS A 172 -18.65 -16.76 2.39
CA LYS A 172 -18.50 -18.16 2.75
C LYS A 172 -19.24 -19.12 1.80
N PRO A 173 -20.52 -18.91 1.45
CA PRO A 173 -21.22 -19.81 0.53
C PRO A 173 -20.59 -19.88 -0.86
N LEU A 174 -19.98 -18.79 -1.34
CA LEU A 174 -19.37 -18.72 -2.66
C LEU A 174 -18.05 -19.50 -2.75
N ILE A 175 -17.32 -19.62 -1.64
CA ILE A 175 -16.00 -20.25 -1.64
C ILE A 175 -15.99 -21.66 -1.03
N LYS A 176 -17.15 -22.17 -0.55
CA LYS A 176 -17.26 -23.46 0.16
C LYS A 176 -16.79 -24.67 -0.65
N ASP A 177 -16.98 -24.62 -1.97
CA ASP A 177 -16.66 -25.71 -2.89
C ASP A 177 -15.34 -25.49 -3.64
N LEU A 178 -14.59 -24.43 -3.29
CA LEU A 178 -13.27 -24.18 -3.86
C LEU A 178 -12.19 -25.04 -3.17
N PRO A 179 -11.10 -25.39 -3.88
CA PRO A 179 -9.95 -26.06 -3.30
C PRO A 179 -9.37 -25.24 -2.13
N GLU A 180 -9.20 -25.87 -0.98
CA GLU A 180 -8.80 -25.19 0.26
C GLU A 180 -7.48 -24.38 0.17
N ASN A 181 -6.52 -24.86 -0.62
CA ASN A 181 -5.18 -24.28 -0.72
C ASN A 181 -4.93 -23.53 -2.02
N GLU A 182 -5.95 -23.32 -2.84
CA GLU A 182 -5.85 -22.52 -4.07
C GLU A 182 -6.25 -21.06 -3.82
N PRO A 183 -5.64 -20.09 -4.53
CA PRO A 183 -6.00 -18.69 -4.36
C PRO A 183 -7.40 -18.40 -4.91
N ILE A 184 -8.24 -17.73 -4.14
CA ILE A 184 -9.64 -17.48 -4.49
C ILE A 184 -9.77 -16.54 -5.71
N PHE A 185 -8.88 -15.56 -5.84
CA PHE A 185 -8.98 -14.49 -6.84
C PHE A 185 -7.98 -14.62 -8.00
N VAL A 186 -7.27 -15.74 -8.09
CA VAL A 186 -6.33 -16.00 -9.16
C VAL A 186 -6.74 -17.26 -9.89
N GLU A 187 -7.17 -17.11 -11.15
CA GLU A 187 -7.62 -18.21 -11.99
C GLU A 187 -6.43 -19.14 -12.31
N LYS A 188 -6.63 -20.45 -12.14
CA LYS A 188 -5.68 -21.49 -12.45
C LYS A 188 -6.00 -22.09 -13.83
N PHE A 189 -5.00 -22.27 -14.67
CA PHE A 189 -5.08 -23.05 -15.89
C PHE A 189 -4.74 -24.51 -15.59
N GLY A 190 -5.10 -25.45 -16.48
CA GLY A 190 -5.08 -26.89 -16.22
C GLY A 190 -3.75 -27.54 -15.78
N ASP A 191 -2.62 -26.89 -15.92
CA ASP A 191 -1.26 -27.43 -15.74
C ASP A 191 -0.43 -26.66 -14.68
N ASP A 192 -1.06 -26.34 -13.55
CA ASP A 192 -0.47 -25.59 -12.41
C ASP A 192 0.04 -24.17 -12.78
N THR A 193 -0.34 -23.66 -13.92
CA THR A 193 -0.11 -22.28 -14.28
C THR A 193 -1.27 -21.38 -13.83
N TYR A 194 -0.94 -20.15 -13.48
CA TYR A 194 -1.93 -19.18 -13.03
C TYR A 194 -2.00 -17.98 -13.98
N LYS A 195 -3.21 -17.49 -14.17
CA LYS A 195 -3.45 -16.27 -14.93
C LYS A 195 -2.72 -15.09 -14.30
N ARG A 196 -1.92 -14.42 -15.11
CA ARG A 196 -1.16 -13.26 -14.64
C ARG A 196 -2.09 -12.12 -14.20
N GLN A 197 -1.89 -11.65 -12.99
CA GLN A 197 -2.67 -10.56 -12.42
C GLN A 197 -1.95 -9.23 -12.60
N PHE A 198 -2.67 -8.23 -13.13
CA PHE A 198 -2.14 -6.88 -13.30
C PHE A 198 -2.88 -5.91 -12.38
N ASN A 199 -2.13 -5.16 -11.59
CA ASN A 199 -2.69 -4.13 -10.74
C ASN A 199 -3.46 -3.04 -11.54
N SER A 200 -3.10 -2.82 -12.81
CA SER A 200 -3.84 -1.92 -13.70
C SER A 200 -5.28 -2.36 -13.94
N THR A 201 -5.53 -3.65 -14.09
CA THR A 201 -6.86 -4.19 -14.37
C THR A 201 -7.84 -3.86 -13.23
N ILE A 202 -7.46 -4.15 -11.99
CA ILE A 202 -8.31 -3.83 -10.84
C ILE A 202 -8.44 -2.32 -10.60
N ASN A 203 -7.40 -1.54 -10.90
CA ASN A 203 -7.48 -0.08 -10.82
C ASN A 203 -8.44 0.50 -11.87
N ASN A 204 -8.48 -0.06 -13.08
CA ASN A 204 -9.44 0.35 -14.11
C ASN A 204 -10.89 0.01 -13.70
N PHE A 205 -11.13 -1.19 -13.14
CA PHE A 205 -12.43 -1.56 -12.57
C PHE A 205 -12.85 -0.58 -11.48
N LEU A 206 -11.95 -0.31 -10.51
CA LEU A 206 -12.25 0.61 -9.42
C LEU A 206 -12.50 2.04 -9.92
N ALA A 207 -11.75 2.52 -10.91
CA ALA A 207 -11.96 3.82 -11.51
C ALA A 207 -13.33 3.94 -12.18
N ALA A 208 -13.78 2.88 -12.88
CA ALA A 208 -15.11 2.83 -13.48
C ALA A 208 -16.19 2.89 -12.40
N LYS A 209 -16.05 2.14 -11.29
CA LYS A 209 -16.98 2.16 -10.17
C LYS A 209 -17.02 3.51 -9.44
N CYS A 210 -15.86 4.14 -9.24
CA CYS A 210 -15.81 5.50 -8.68
C CYS A 210 -16.55 6.52 -9.56
N LYS A 211 -16.41 6.39 -10.88
CA LYS A 211 -17.12 7.26 -11.85
C LYS A 211 -18.63 7.00 -11.83
N GLU A 212 -19.06 5.72 -11.82
CA GLU A 212 -20.45 5.30 -11.76
C GLU A 212 -21.16 5.85 -10.52
N THR A 213 -20.50 5.80 -9.37
CA THR A 213 -21.05 6.22 -8.07
C THR A 213 -20.86 7.71 -7.78
N GLY A 214 -20.17 8.45 -8.65
CA GLY A 214 -19.90 9.88 -8.47
C GLY A 214 -18.98 10.20 -7.28
N ILE A 215 -18.13 9.26 -6.86
CA ILE A 215 -17.19 9.46 -5.75
C ILE A 215 -15.78 9.79 -6.25
N THR A 216 -14.95 10.23 -5.32
CA THR A 216 -13.53 10.52 -5.60
C THR A 216 -12.81 9.28 -6.16
N GLN A 217 -12.14 9.43 -7.29
CA GLN A 217 -11.34 8.36 -7.86
C GLN A 217 -10.11 8.06 -7.00
N ILE A 218 -9.98 6.81 -6.59
CA ILE A 218 -8.86 6.31 -5.79
C ILE A 218 -8.14 5.15 -6.50
N SER A 219 -6.92 4.83 -6.04
CA SER A 219 -6.25 3.59 -6.44
C SER A 219 -6.67 2.43 -5.55
N PHE A 220 -6.44 1.18 -6.01
CA PHE A 220 -6.75 0.00 -5.20
C PHE A 220 -6.02 0.00 -3.84
N HIS A 221 -4.76 0.45 -3.82
CA HIS A 221 -4.01 0.58 -2.56
C HIS A 221 -4.65 1.60 -1.59
N ALA A 222 -5.34 2.58 -2.11
CA ALA A 222 -6.05 3.57 -1.30
C ALA A 222 -7.26 3.00 -0.53
N LEU A 223 -7.78 1.81 -0.90
CA LEU A 223 -8.78 1.09 -0.09
C LEU A 223 -8.26 0.74 1.30
N ARG A 224 -6.99 0.35 1.39
CA ARG A 224 -6.33 0.11 2.68
C ARG A 224 -6.20 1.39 3.50
N HIS A 225 -5.88 2.51 2.86
CA HIS A 225 -5.89 3.82 3.52
C HIS A 225 -7.29 4.22 3.96
N THR A 226 -8.30 3.99 3.11
CA THR A 226 -9.71 4.22 3.44
C THR A 226 -10.15 3.40 4.66
N HIS A 227 -9.83 2.09 4.68
CA HIS A 227 -10.11 1.21 5.81
C HIS A 227 -9.57 1.77 7.12
N ALA A 228 -8.29 2.15 7.13
CA ALA A 228 -7.67 2.68 8.33
C ALA A 228 -8.23 4.06 8.75
N SER A 229 -8.42 4.96 7.78
CA SER A 229 -8.96 6.30 8.05
C SER A 229 -10.38 6.25 8.61
N VAL A 230 -11.24 5.38 8.05
CA VAL A 230 -12.62 5.21 8.53
C VAL A 230 -12.63 4.64 9.95
N LEU A 231 -11.85 3.59 10.23
CA LEU A 231 -11.80 3.01 11.58
C LEU A 231 -11.23 4.00 12.60
N LEU A 232 -10.21 4.76 12.22
CA LEU A 232 -9.62 5.77 13.10
C LEU A 232 -10.62 6.89 13.39
N ALA A 233 -11.34 7.38 12.39
CA ALA A 233 -12.39 8.40 12.55
C ALA A 233 -13.55 7.95 13.44
N GLU A 234 -13.82 6.63 13.51
CA GLU A 234 -14.79 6.01 14.42
C GLU A 234 -14.22 5.71 15.82
N GLY A 235 -13.01 6.15 16.13
CA GLY A 235 -12.39 6.05 17.45
C GLY A 235 -11.68 4.72 17.73
N VAL A 236 -11.44 3.87 16.73
CA VAL A 236 -10.61 2.67 16.91
C VAL A 236 -9.16 3.10 17.14
N SER A 237 -8.52 2.55 18.19
CA SER A 237 -7.17 2.94 18.55
C SER A 237 -6.16 2.70 17.43
N ILE A 238 -5.19 3.60 17.32
CA ILE A 238 -4.14 3.51 16.29
C ILE A 238 -3.29 2.24 16.42
N HIS A 239 -3.09 1.75 17.64
CA HIS A 239 -2.39 0.49 17.91
C HIS A 239 -3.14 -0.70 17.30
N THR A 240 -4.48 -0.76 17.50
CA THR A 240 -5.34 -1.80 16.92
C THR A 240 -5.31 -1.75 15.40
N ILE A 241 -5.37 -0.56 14.82
CA ILE A 241 -5.30 -0.36 13.37
C ILE A 241 -3.94 -0.77 12.81
N SER A 242 -2.84 -0.36 13.47
CA SER A 242 -1.48 -0.73 13.08
C SER A 242 -1.28 -2.25 13.07
N ALA A 243 -1.71 -2.93 14.13
CA ALA A 243 -1.67 -4.40 14.24
C ALA A 243 -2.53 -5.05 13.13
N ARG A 244 -3.76 -4.56 12.91
CA ARG A 244 -4.66 -5.06 11.86
C ARG A 244 -4.07 -4.90 10.47
N LEU A 245 -3.37 -3.82 10.21
CA LEU A 245 -2.68 -3.57 8.94
C LEU A 245 -1.37 -4.37 8.81
N GLY A 246 -0.78 -4.82 9.90
CA GLY A 246 0.53 -5.50 9.91
C GLY A 246 1.68 -4.53 9.60
N HIS A 247 1.68 -3.38 10.27
CA HIS A 247 2.82 -2.48 10.30
C HIS A 247 3.79 -2.93 11.40
N ALA A 248 5.09 -2.91 11.12
CA ALA A 248 6.11 -3.28 12.09
C ALA A 248 6.24 -2.22 13.21
N ASP A 249 5.93 -0.98 12.88
CA ASP A 249 6.01 0.18 13.75
C ASP A 249 4.72 1.00 13.67
N VAL A 250 4.17 1.35 14.82
CA VAL A 250 2.99 2.22 14.94
C VAL A 250 3.27 3.62 14.39
N GLY A 251 4.51 4.09 14.45
CA GLY A 251 4.93 5.38 13.89
C GLY A 251 4.60 5.52 12.41
N VAL A 252 4.73 4.44 11.62
CA VAL A 252 4.32 4.42 10.21
C VAL A 252 2.82 4.72 10.05
N THR A 253 1.99 4.20 10.97
CA THR A 253 0.55 4.45 10.97
C THR A 253 0.26 5.89 11.40
N GLN A 254 0.96 6.40 12.42
CA GLN A 254 0.82 7.78 12.90
C GLN A 254 1.16 8.79 11.81
N GLU A 255 2.31 8.66 11.16
CA GLU A 255 2.72 9.55 10.06
C GLU A 255 1.72 9.52 8.89
N THR A 256 1.26 8.31 8.53
CA THR A 256 0.34 8.14 7.40
C THR A 256 -1.02 8.79 7.65
N TYR A 257 -1.52 8.71 8.88
CA TYR A 257 -2.86 9.15 9.26
C TYR A 257 -2.87 10.37 10.21
N ALA A 258 -1.77 11.13 10.28
CA ALA A 258 -1.62 12.30 11.13
C ALA A 258 -2.79 13.29 11.00
N HIS A 259 -3.24 13.55 9.77
CA HIS A 259 -4.36 14.44 9.49
C HIS A 259 -5.70 14.00 10.12
N VAL A 260 -5.96 12.68 10.21
CA VAL A 260 -7.17 12.14 10.89
C VAL A 260 -7.00 12.22 12.39
N LEU A 261 -5.77 12.00 12.90
CA LEU A 261 -5.45 12.13 14.31
C LEU A 261 -5.62 13.57 14.81
N ASP A 262 -5.20 14.56 14.02
CA ASP A 262 -5.37 15.98 14.34
C ASP A 262 -6.85 16.38 14.44
N GLU A 263 -7.71 15.84 13.56
CA GLU A 263 -9.16 16.05 13.63
C GLU A 263 -9.79 15.39 14.88
N LEU A 264 -9.34 14.17 15.22
CA LEU A 264 -9.80 13.47 16.42
C LEU A 264 -9.36 14.18 17.69
N GLN A 265 -8.13 14.66 17.77
CA GLN A 265 -7.61 15.40 18.92
C GLN A 265 -8.46 16.62 19.23
N LYS A 266 -8.86 17.39 18.21
CA LYS A 266 -9.78 18.54 18.42
C LYS A 266 -11.12 18.13 19.02
N LYS A 267 -11.68 16.97 18.63
CA LYS A 267 -12.93 16.45 19.21
C LYS A 267 -12.71 15.97 20.64
N ASP A 268 -11.60 15.31 20.91
CA ASP A 268 -11.24 14.81 22.23
C ASP A 268 -10.98 15.96 23.21
N ASP A 269 -10.34 17.05 22.77
CA ASP A 269 -10.14 18.25 23.58
C ASP A 269 -11.49 18.85 24.02
N GLN A 270 -12.48 18.94 23.13
CA GLN A 270 -13.82 19.42 23.46
C GLN A 270 -14.54 18.49 24.46
N LYS A 271 -14.42 17.18 24.23
CA LYS A 271 -14.98 16.16 25.12
C LYS A 271 -14.32 16.21 26.51
N MET A 272 -13.00 16.35 26.55
CA MET A 272 -12.23 16.49 27.79
C MET A 272 -12.72 17.69 28.63
N LEU A 273 -12.87 18.86 27.98
CA LEU A 273 -13.40 20.05 28.66
C LEU A 273 -14.80 19.81 29.19
N SER A 274 -15.68 19.17 28.43
CA SER A 274 -17.03 18.82 28.88
C SER A 274 -17.03 17.88 30.09
N VAL A 275 -16.16 16.87 30.10
CA VAL A 275 -16.01 15.94 31.23
C VAL A 275 -15.48 16.67 32.47
N LEU A 276 -14.46 17.52 32.30
CA LEU A 276 -13.87 18.27 33.41
C LEU A 276 -14.89 19.23 34.04
N MET A 277 -15.78 19.87 33.27
CA MET A 277 -16.86 20.70 33.77
C MET A 277 -17.92 19.92 34.55
N GLN A 278 -18.07 18.61 34.34
CA GLN A 278 -19.01 17.76 35.07
C GLN A 278 -18.45 17.22 36.39
N ILE A 279 -17.15 17.33 36.62
CA ILE A 279 -16.46 16.86 37.81
C ILE A 279 -16.43 17.99 38.90
N ALA A 280 -16.70 19.22 38.51
CA ALA A 280 -16.78 20.39 39.42
C ALA A 280 -18.20 20.55 39.97
#